data_cbd60c18e59516b5cc39278aefd647c1
#
_entry.id   cbd60c18e59516b5cc39278aefd647c1
#
_cell.length_a   1.000
_cell.length_b   1.000
_cell.length_c   1.000
_cell.angle_alpha   90.00
_cell.angle_beta   90.00
_cell.angle_gamma   90.00
#
_symmetry.space_group_name_H-M   'P 1'
#
loop_
_entity.id
_entity.type
_entity.pdbx_description
1 polymer ?
#
loop_
_entity_poly.entity_id
_entity_poly.type
_entity_poly.pdbx_seq_one_letter_code
_entity_poly.pdbx_strand_id
1 'polypeptide(L)'
;MRFVEDFSDYELIDAEGGERLERWGNIILIRPDPQIMWSSKRTDKRWNDAHAIYHRSSKGGGYWEPLKKVPDVWSIEYNDLIFRLKPMGFKHTGLFPEQAVNWKLAEELINSANRPISVLNMFAYTGGASVACLKAGASVTHVDASKGMVQWAKENAQVSGLGDKPCRWIVDDCLKFVKREIRRGKKYDAIIMDPPSYGRGPGGEVWKLEQQIGELLTDTAKLLSDKPLFLFLNSYTGGLSPTILNYMVKTILPSSKNSSVYTEEIGLKVTNKDIILPCGNTTVWIGG
;
A
#
# COMPACT_ATOMS: atom_id res chain seq x y z
N MET A 1 -14.81 5.15 -7.28
CA MET A 1 -14.05 4.77 -6.08
C MET A 1 -14.08 3.26 -5.93
N ARG A 2 -12.93 2.60 -5.74
CA ARG A 2 -12.83 1.18 -5.41
C ARG A 2 -12.66 1.00 -3.90
N PHE A 3 -13.28 0.01 -3.32
CA PHE A 3 -13.18 -0.30 -1.89
C PHE A 3 -13.20 -1.81 -1.65
N VAL A 4 -12.71 -2.20 -0.48
CA VAL A 4 -12.63 -3.61 -0.07
C VAL A 4 -13.98 -4.05 0.48
N GLU A 5 -14.51 -5.17 -0.03
CA GLU A 5 -15.80 -5.74 0.40
C GLU A 5 -15.64 -7.05 1.19
N ASP A 6 -14.54 -7.77 0.97
CA ASP A 6 -14.37 -9.17 1.36
C ASP A 6 -13.20 -9.42 2.33
N PHE A 7 -12.81 -8.41 3.11
CA PHE A 7 -11.76 -8.55 4.11
C PHE A 7 -12.36 -8.93 5.49
N SER A 8 -12.64 -10.21 5.69
CA SER A 8 -13.33 -10.71 6.91
C SER A 8 -12.61 -10.38 8.21
N ASP A 9 -11.28 -10.42 8.23
CA ASP A 9 -10.47 -10.16 9.43
C ASP A 9 -10.22 -8.67 9.68
N TYR A 10 -10.60 -7.81 8.76
CA TYR A 10 -10.53 -6.36 8.94
C TYR A 10 -11.90 -5.73 8.76
N GLU A 11 -12.20 -4.73 9.59
CA GLU A 11 -13.42 -3.95 9.51
C GLU A 11 -13.15 -2.50 9.92
N LEU A 12 -13.48 -1.54 9.08
CA LEU A 12 -13.65 -0.15 9.51
C LEU A 12 -15.06 -0.01 10.10
N ILE A 13 -15.14 -0.08 11.42
CA ILE A 13 -16.42 -0.10 12.15
C ILE A 13 -17.12 1.24 12.06
N ASP A 14 -16.37 2.31 12.39
CA ASP A 14 -16.89 3.67 12.43
C ASP A 14 -15.78 4.68 12.09
N ALA A 15 -16.19 5.87 11.64
CA ALA A 15 -15.31 6.97 11.29
C ALA A 15 -15.96 8.26 11.81
N GLU A 16 -15.41 8.83 12.91
CA GLU A 16 -16.08 9.91 13.63
C GLU A 16 -15.12 10.78 14.43
N GLY A 17 -15.30 12.11 14.35
CA GLY A 17 -14.55 13.05 15.18
C GLY A 17 -13.04 13.01 14.99
N GLY A 18 -12.59 12.78 13.74
CA GLY A 18 -11.17 12.70 13.42
C GLY A 18 -10.52 11.35 13.72
N GLU A 19 -11.30 10.32 14.03
CA GLU A 19 -10.79 9.00 14.42
C GLU A 19 -11.49 7.87 13.67
N ARG A 20 -10.75 6.79 13.44
CA ARG A 20 -11.22 5.49 12.94
C ARG A 20 -11.39 4.53 14.12
N LEU A 21 -12.51 3.83 14.18
CA LEU A 21 -12.70 2.64 15.00
C LEU A 21 -12.57 1.42 14.10
N GLU A 22 -11.58 0.59 14.33
CA GLU A 22 -11.23 -0.52 13.44
C GLU A 22 -11.09 -1.82 14.20
N ARG A 23 -11.52 -2.91 13.57
CA ARG A 23 -11.26 -4.29 14.04
C ARG A 23 -10.18 -4.92 13.15
N TRP A 24 -9.19 -5.54 13.80
CA TRP A 24 -8.07 -6.25 13.19
C TRP A 24 -7.98 -7.65 13.79
N GLY A 25 -8.66 -8.61 13.18
CA GLY A 25 -8.97 -9.89 13.81
C GLY A 25 -9.84 -9.70 15.04
N ASN A 26 -9.32 -10.03 16.20
CA ASN A 26 -9.99 -9.85 17.50
C ASN A 26 -9.58 -8.54 18.22
N ILE A 27 -8.72 -7.72 17.62
CA ILE A 27 -8.21 -6.48 18.23
C ILE A 27 -8.96 -5.28 17.68
N ILE A 28 -9.52 -4.46 18.56
CA ILE A 28 -10.20 -3.20 18.22
C ILE A 28 -9.28 -2.05 18.55
N LEU A 29 -9.04 -1.18 17.57
CA LEU A 29 -8.13 -0.04 17.69
C LEU A 29 -8.83 1.26 17.35
N ILE A 30 -8.46 2.34 18.05
CA ILE A 30 -8.83 3.71 17.72
C ILE A 30 -7.58 4.42 17.20
N ARG A 31 -7.68 4.99 16.00
CA ARG A 31 -6.56 5.69 15.35
C ARG A 31 -7.01 7.02 14.75
N PRO A 32 -6.20 8.09 14.86
CA PRO A 32 -6.53 9.37 14.26
C PRO A 32 -6.46 9.31 12.73
N ASP A 33 -7.45 9.94 12.09
CA ASP A 33 -7.47 10.15 10.65
C ASP A 33 -7.90 11.58 10.31
N PRO A 34 -7.02 12.40 9.72
CA PRO A 34 -7.32 13.79 9.41
C PRO A 34 -8.34 13.96 8.28
N GLN A 35 -8.66 12.91 7.52
CA GLN A 35 -9.71 12.99 6.50
C GLN A 35 -11.11 12.94 7.08
N ILE A 36 -11.27 12.47 8.32
CA ILE A 36 -12.55 12.43 9.02
C ILE A 36 -12.80 13.81 9.64
N MET A 37 -13.29 14.75 8.83
CA MET A 37 -13.53 16.12 9.23
C MET A 37 -14.95 16.36 9.76
N TRP A 38 -15.80 15.35 9.74
CA TRP A 38 -17.15 15.40 10.30
C TRP A 38 -17.17 14.94 11.74
N SER A 39 -18.18 15.41 12.48
CA SER A 39 -18.40 15.04 13.86
C SER A 39 -19.89 14.86 14.10
N SER A 40 -20.26 13.66 14.49
CA SER A 40 -21.61 13.30 14.91
C SER A 40 -21.54 12.45 16.20
N LYS A 41 -22.64 11.89 16.64
CA LYS A 41 -22.65 11.06 17.83
C LYS A 41 -22.03 9.69 17.52
N ARG A 42 -21.08 9.24 18.32
CA ARG A 42 -20.57 7.86 18.33
C ARG A 42 -21.67 6.94 18.86
N THR A 43 -22.22 6.11 17.98
CA THR A 43 -23.35 5.24 18.33
C THR A 43 -22.93 3.78 18.50
N ASP A 44 -21.82 3.37 17.91
CA ASP A 44 -21.31 2.00 18.06
C ASP A 44 -20.70 1.81 19.46
N LYS A 45 -21.18 0.77 20.17
CA LYS A 45 -20.72 0.45 21.54
C LYS A 45 -19.25 0.04 21.58
N ARG A 46 -18.69 -0.43 20.44
CA ARG A 46 -17.29 -0.86 20.34
C ARG A 46 -16.29 0.28 20.53
N TRP A 47 -16.71 1.56 20.45
CA TRP A 47 -15.88 2.69 20.87
C TRP A 47 -15.43 2.59 22.33
N ASN A 48 -16.28 2.03 23.20
CA ASN A 48 -15.98 1.82 24.62
C ASN A 48 -15.29 0.47 24.90
N ASP A 49 -15.08 -0.34 23.85
CA ASP A 49 -14.52 -1.68 23.96
C ASP A 49 -13.16 -1.81 23.25
N ALA A 50 -12.57 -0.71 22.85
CA ALA A 50 -11.29 -0.67 22.17
C ALA A 50 -10.17 -1.29 23.05
N HIS A 51 -9.19 -1.92 22.38
CA HIS A 51 -8.02 -2.50 23.02
C HIS A 51 -6.89 -1.48 23.18
N ALA A 52 -6.75 -0.55 22.23
CA ALA A 52 -5.77 0.52 22.32
C ALA A 52 -6.19 1.76 21.51
N ILE A 53 -5.70 2.91 21.94
CA ILE A 53 -5.86 4.19 21.27
C ILE A 53 -4.48 4.74 20.88
N TYR A 54 -4.34 5.24 19.66
CA TYR A 54 -3.13 5.95 19.26
C TYR A 54 -3.30 7.46 19.43
N HIS A 55 -2.44 8.06 20.23
CA HIS A 55 -2.38 9.50 20.45
C HIS A 55 -1.28 10.13 19.60
N ARG A 56 -1.63 11.16 18.83
CA ARG A 56 -0.65 11.97 18.09
C ARG A 56 0.06 12.94 19.03
N SER A 57 1.38 13.03 18.85
CA SER A 57 2.17 14.12 19.46
C SER A 57 2.18 15.35 18.56
N SER A 58 2.13 16.54 19.16
CA SER A 58 2.31 17.81 18.44
C SER A 58 3.70 17.99 17.81
N LYS A 59 4.69 17.20 18.28
CA LYS A 59 6.08 17.21 17.77
C LYS A 59 6.32 16.16 16.67
N GLY A 60 5.29 15.50 16.18
CA GLY A 60 5.36 14.38 15.26
C GLY A 60 5.43 13.02 16.00
N GLY A 61 5.00 11.96 15.30
CA GLY A 61 4.85 10.63 15.92
C GLY A 61 3.71 10.57 16.92
N GLY A 62 3.85 9.75 17.95
CA GLY A 62 2.86 9.55 19.01
C GLY A 62 3.12 8.27 19.79
N TYR A 63 2.09 7.80 20.52
CA TYR A 63 2.16 6.59 21.32
C TYR A 63 0.82 5.86 21.35
N TRP A 64 0.87 4.57 21.63
CA TRP A 64 -0.30 3.75 21.88
C TRP A 64 -0.60 3.73 23.38
N GLU A 65 -1.82 4.04 23.74
CA GLU A 65 -2.38 3.82 25.07
C GLU A 65 -3.10 2.49 25.06
N PRO A 66 -2.61 1.47 25.79
CA PRO A 66 -3.31 0.21 25.91
C PRO A 66 -4.47 0.35 26.93
N LEU A 67 -5.69 0.02 26.50
CA LEU A 67 -6.87 -0.04 27.36
C LEU A 67 -7.13 -1.47 27.83
N LYS A 68 -6.70 -2.45 27.03
CA LYS A 68 -6.76 -3.88 27.28
C LYS A 68 -5.44 -4.53 26.85
N LYS A 69 -5.29 -5.82 27.16
CA LYS A 69 -4.13 -6.58 26.68
C LYS A 69 -4.14 -6.67 25.16
N VAL A 70 -3.12 -6.11 24.52
CA VAL A 70 -2.85 -6.26 23.10
C VAL A 70 -1.63 -7.16 22.92
N PRO A 71 -1.66 -8.18 22.05
CA PRO A 71 -0.47 -8.96 21.74
C PRO A 71 0.61 -8.10 21.13
N ASP A 72 1.88 -8.42 21.38
CA ASP A 72 3.02 -7.74 20.72
C ASP A 72 2.97 -7.95 19.21
N VAL A 73 2.48 -9.11 18.77
CA VAL A 73 2.26 -9.47 17.36
C VAL A 73 1.01 -10.35 17.28
N TRP A 74 0.13 -10.05 16.29
CA TRP A 74 -0.97 -10.94 15.92
C TRP A 74 -1.03 -11.06 14.40
N SER A 75 -1.93 -11.88 13.88
CA SER A 75 -2.10 -12.07 12.44
C SER A 75 -3.55 -11.86 12.03
N ILE A 76 -3.74 -11.42 10.80
CA ILE A 76 -5.01 -11.40 10.09
C ILE A 76 -4.84 -12.06 8.74
N GLU A 77 -5.95 -12.52 8.17
CA GLU A 77 -5.98 -13.20 6.89
C GLU A 77 -6.80 -12.42 5.85
N TYR A 78 -6.34 -12.41 4.61
CA TYR A 78 -7.06 -11.93 3.44
C TYR A 78 -6.79 -12.83 2.24
N ASN A 79 -7.83 -13.51 1.73
CA ASN A 79 -7.72 -14.40 0.55
C ASN A 79 -6.52 -15.37 0.63
N ASP A 80 -6.44 -16.16 1.69
CA ASP A 80 -5.34 -17.11 1.98
C ASP A 80 -3.95 -16.45 2.21
N LEU A 81 -3.87 -15.14 2.29
CA LEU A 81 -2.66 -14.42 2.66
C LEU A 81 -2.70 -14.06 4.13
N ILE A 82 -1.64 -14.38 4.86
CA ILE A 82 -1.53 -14.08 6.29
C ILE A 82 -0.59 -12.90 6.49
N PHE A 83 -1.06 -11.90 7.22
CA PHE A 83 -0.29 -10.70 7.55
C PHE A 83 -0.09 -10.57 9.04
N ARG A 84 1.16 -10.50 9.45
CA ARG A 84 1.54 -10.20 10.84
C ARG A 84 1.37 -8.71 11.10
N LEU A 85 0.80 -8.37 12.23
CA LEU A 85 0.54 -7.01 12.67
C LEU A 85 1.17 -6.78 14.03
N LYS A 86 1.54 -5.52 14.30
CA LYS A 86 1.99 -5.05 15.62
C LYS A 86 1.77 -3.55 15.75
N PRO A 87 1.54 -3.01 16.95
CA PRO A 87 1.58 -1.58 17.19
C PRO A 87 2.98 -1.05 16.85
N MET A 88 3.04 0.00 16.05
CA MET A 88 4.32 0.65 15.71
C MET A 88 4.46 1.96 16.50
N GLY A 89 5.67 2.54 16.52
CA GLY A 89 5.89 3.90 17.03
C GLY A 89 5.13 5.01 16.29
N PHE A 90 4.38 4.63 15.25
CA PHE A 90 3.44 5.45 14.49
C PHE A 90 2.04 4.85 14.59
N LYS A 91 1.02 5.56 14.07
CA LYS A 91 -0.38 5.09 14.05
C LYS A 91 -0.61 3.79 13.25
N HIS A 92 0.38 3.32 12.52
CA HIS A 92 0.26 2.15 11.63
C HIS A 92 0.46 0.84 12.38
N THR A 93 -0.16 -0.21 11.87
CA THR A 93 -0.14 -1.56 12.45
C THR A 93 0.60 -2.58 11.58
N GLY A 94 1.09 -2.14 10.41
CA GLY A 94 1.84 -3.00 9.49
C GLY A 94 1.09 -3.31 8.19
N LEU A 95 -0.16 -2.91 8.03
CA LEU A 95 -0.91 -3.13 6.79
C LEU A 95 -1.79 -1.93 6.45
N PHE A 96 -2.07 -1.76 5.16
CA PHE A 96 -3.01 -0.80 4.60
C PHE A 96 -4.14 -1.58 3.91
N PRO A 97 -5.27 -1.84 4.60
CA PRO A 97 -6.34 -2.69 4.08
C PRO A 97 -6.96 -2.17 2.79
N GLU A 98 -7.02 -0.86 2.60
CA GLU A 98 -7.51 -0.23 1.38
C GLU A 98 -6.73 -0.66 0.12
N GLN A 99 -5.49 -1.10 0.28
CA GLN A 99 -4.67 -1.60 -0.83
C GLN A 99 -5.09 -2.98 -1.34
N ALA A 100 -5.95 -3.69 -0.63
CA ALA A 100 -6.40 -5.02 -1.06
C ALA A 100 -7.11 -4.99 -2.43
N VAL A 101 -7.76 -3.87 -2.79
CA VAL A 101 -8.33 -3.70 -4.14
C VAL A 101 -7.25 -3.71 -5.23
N ASN A 102 -6.07 -3.19 -4.94
CA ASN A 102 -4.94 -3.21 -5.86
C ASN A 102 -4.25 -4.57 -5.89
N TRP A 103 -4.19 -5.27 -4.76
CA TRP A 103 -3.68 -6.65 -4.71
C TRP A 103 -4.53 -7.58 -5.57
N LYS A 104 -5.85 -7.52 -5.41
CA LYS A 104 -6.80 -8.30 -6.21
C LYS A 104 -6.65 -8.01 -7.70
N LEU A 105 -6.61 -6.74 -8.09
CA LEU A 105 -6.40 -6.37 -9.49
C LEU A 105 -5.05 -6.87 -10.04
N ALA A 106 -3.97 -6.78 -9.25
CA ALA A 106 -2.66 -7.30 -9.66
C ALA A 106 -2.70 -8.83 -9.85
N GLU A 107 -3.34 -9.58 -8.93
CA GLU A 107 -3.53 -11.02 -9.05
C GLU A 107 -4.32 -11.38 -10.33
N GLU A 108 -5.43 -10.69 -10.61
CA GLU A 108 -6.25 -10.90 -11.80
C GLU A 108 -5.46 -10.67 -13.10
N LEU A 109 -4.69 -9.58 -13.18
CA LEU A 109 -3.87 -9.23 -14.34
C LEU A 109 -2.73 -10.25 -14.54
N ILE A 110 -2.04 -10.65 -13.48
CA ILE A 110 -0.96 -11.64 -13.53
C ILE A 110 -1.50 -13.00 -14.00
N ASN A 111 -2.61 -13.46 -13.42
CA ASN A 111 -3.21 -14.75 -13.76
C ASN A 111 -3.72 -14.78 -15.21
N SER A 112 -4.25 -13.66 -15.72
CA SER A 112 -4.77 -13.58 -17.09
C SER A 112 -3.68 -13.45 -18.15
N ALA A 113 -2.44 -13.10 -17.78
CA ALA A 113 -1.34 -12.90 -18.73
C ALA A 113 -0.88 -14.18 -19.42
N ASN A 114 -1.13 -15.37 -18.83
CA ASN A 114 -0.74 -16.69 -19.37
C ASN A 114 0.75 -16.80 -19.75
N ARG A 115 1.62 -16.11 -19.04
CA ARG A 115 3.08 -16.13 -19.18
C ARG A 115 3.76 -15.79 -17.86
N PRO A 116 5.05 -16.13 -17.68
CA PRO A 116 5.80 -15.66 -16.52
C PRO A 116 5.81 -14.13 -16.44
N ILE A 117 5.54 -13.59 -15.25
CA ILE A 117 5.50 -12.14 -14.98
C ILE A 117 6.56 -11.79 -13.96
N SER A 118 7.33 -10.74 -14.25
CA SER A 118 8.26 -10.11 -13.33
C SER A 118 7.69 -8.80 -12.81
N VAL A 119 7.60 -8.66 -11.48
CA VAL A 119 7.02 -7.48 -10.81
C VAL A 119 8.10 -6.74 -10.03
N LEU A 120 8.18 -5.43 -10.21
CA LEU A 120 8.92 -4.52 -9.34
C LEU A 120 7.93 -3.81 -8.40
N ASN A 121 8.06 -4.03 -7.10
CA ASN A 121 7.30 -3.32 -6.07
C ASN A 121 8.23 -2.41 -5.29
N MET A 122 7.99 -1.10 -5.36
CA MET A 122 8.79 -0.04 -4.74
C MET A 122 8.03 0.67 -3.63
N PHE A 123 8.77 1.13 -2.61
CA PHE A 123 8.19 1.61 -1.35
C PHE A 123 7.29 0.54 -0.75
N ALA A 124 7.79 -0.69 -0.81
CA ALA A 124 6.96 -1.88 -0.73
C ALA A 124 6.53 -2.24 0.70
N TYR A 125 7.01 -1.48 1.70
CA TYR A 125 6.60 -1.56 3.10
C TYR A 125 6.68 -3.01 3.63
N THR A 126 5.63 -3.50 4.30
CA THR A 126 5.53 -4.87 4.83
C THR A 126 5.10 -5.91 3.81
N GLY A 127 5.05 -5.54 2.52
CA GLY A 127 4.96 -6.47 1.41
C GLY A 127 3.56 -6.93 1.01
N GLY A 128 2.47 -6.25 1.39
CA GLY A 128 1.13 -6.67 1.01
C GLY A 128 0.98 -6.96 -0.49
N ALA A 129 1.33 -6.01 -1.34
CA ALA A 129 1.31 -6.19 -2.79
C ALA A 129 2.33 -7.23 -3.29
N SER A 130 3.52 -7.32 -2.65
CA SER A 130 4.53 -8.33 -3.01
C SER A 130 4.02 -9.74 -2.77
N VAL A 131 3.40 -10.00 -1.61
CA VAL A 131 2.87 -11.31 -1.24
C VAL A 131 1.71 -11.70 -2.16
N ALA A 132 0.82 -10.76 -2.51
CA ALA A 132 -0.25 -10.98 -3.47
C ALA A 132 0.29 -11.36 -4.87
N CYS A 133 1.29 -10.63 -5.38
CA CYS A 133 1.93 -10.95 -6.66
C CYS A 133 2.65 -12.34 -6.63
N LEU A 134 3.29 -12.70 -5.50
CA LEU A 134 3.89 -14.03 -5.33
C LEU A 134 2.84 -15.15 -5.34
N LYS A 135 1.68 -14.94 -4.71
CA LYS A 135 0.54 -15.86 -4.74
C LYS A 135 0.04 -16.09 -6.17
N ALA A 136 -0.03 -15.02 -6.97
CA ALA A 136 -0.40 -15.09 -8.39
C ALA A 136 0.68 -15.72 -9.28
N GLY A 137 1.82 -16.15 -8.73
CA GLY A 137 2.88 -16.86 -9.46
C GLY A 137 3.93 -15.94 -10.11
N ALA A 138 3.92 -14.65 -9.85
CA ALA A 138 4.95 -13.76 -10.37
C ALA A 138 6.30 -13.93 -9.64
N SER A 139 7.39 -13.57 -10.32
CA SER A 139 8.67 -13.28 -9.67
C SER A 139 8.70 -11.83 -9.23
N VAL A 140 9.04 -11.56 -7.96
CA VAL A 140 8.93 -10.23 -7.38
C VAL A 140 10.30 -9.65 -7.02
N THR A 141 10.51 -8.37 -7.28
CA THR A 141 11.58 -7.57 -6.70
C THR A 141 10.94 -6.56 -5.75
N HIS A 142 11.06 -6.83 -4.45
CA HIS A 142 10.55 -6.00 -3.35
C HIS A 142 11.63 -5.03 -2.91
N VAL A 143 11.37 -3.73 -2.96
CA VAL A 143 12.32 -2.67 -2.60
C VAL A 143 11.71 -1.74 -1.57
N ASP A 144 12.37 -1.61 -0.43
CA ASP A 144 12.05 -0.64 0.61
C ASP A 144 13.34 -0.16 1.29
N ALA A 145 13.38 1.10 1.71
CA ALA A 145 14.55 1.68 2.36
C ALA A 145 14.75 1.17 3.80
N SER A 146 13.70 0.66 4.44
CA SER A 146 13.72 0.17 5.81
C SER A 146 14.03 -1.32 5.88
N LYS A 147 15.19 -1.66 6.46
CA LYS A 147 15.56 -3.07 6.73
C LYS A 147 14.49 -3.82 7.53
N GLY A 148 13.87 -3.14 8.51
CA GLY A 148 12.81 -3.73 9.34
C GLY A 148 11.55 -4.05 8.55
N MET A 149 11.17 -3.19 7.58
CA MET A 149 10.01 -3.42 6.71
C MET A 149 10.28 -4.57 5.74
N VAL A 150 11.44 -4.62 5.12
CA VAL A 150 11.85 -5.73 4.24
C VAL A 150 11.87 -7.06 5.00
N GLN A 151 12.36 -7.08 6.24
CA GLN A 151 12.34 -8.29 7.05
C GLN A 151 10.90 -8.72 7.39
N TRP A 152 10.05 -7.77 7.73
CA TRP A 152 8.63 -8.04 7.99
C TRP A 152 7.88 -8.54 6.75
N ALA A 153 8.20 -8.00 5.57
CA ALA A 153 7.67 -8.50 4.31
C ALA A 153 8.05 -9.96 4.03
N LYS A 154 9.30 -10.36 4.33
CA LYS A 154 9.73 -11.76 4.27
C LYS A 154 8.93 -12.65 5.22
N GLU A 155 8.70 -12.19 6.44
CA GLU A 155 7.90 -12.91 7.43
C GLU A 155 6.46 -13.09 6.95
N ASN A 156 5.86 -12.06 6.34
CA ASN A 156 4.52 -12.15 5.76
C ASN A 156 4.47 -13.18 4.60
N ALA A 157 5.49 -13.20 3.73
CA ALA A 157 5.59 -14.23 2.70
C ALA A 157 5.73 -15.63 3.30
N GLN A 158 6.53 -15.80 4.35
CA GLN A 158 6.73 -17.09 5.02
C GLN A 158 5.45 -17.62 5.67
N VAL A 159 4.75 -16.79 6.45
CA VAL A 159 3.51 -17.23 7.13
C VAL A 159 2.36 -17.46 6.15
N SER A 160 2.40 -16.84 4.97
CA SER A 160 1.48 -17.10 3.85
C SER A 160 1.86 -18.34 3.01
N GLY A 161 2.89 -19.12 3.41
CA GLY A 161 3.35 -20.30 2.66
C GLY A 161 4.06 -19.98 1.34
N LEU A 162 4.54 -18.75 1.17
CA LEU A 162 5.17 -18.25 -0.06
C LEU A 162 6.67 -17.97 0.11
N GLY A 163 7.28 -18.45 1.19
CA GLY A 163 8.68 -18.17 1.52
C GLY A 163 9.68 -18.65 0.47
N ASP A 164 9.37 -19.72 -0.25
CA ASP A 164 10.21 -20.33 -1.29
C ASP A 164 9.93 -19.77 -2.70
N LYS A 165 8.97 -18.84 -2.83
CA LYS A 165 8.66 -18.24 -4.13
C LYS A 165 9.75 -17.23 -4.55
N PRO A 166 9.94 -17.02 -5.87
CA PRO A 166 11.03 -16.19 -6.38
C PRO A 166 10.84 -14.72 -6.02
N CYS A 167 11.46 -14.28 -4.93
CA CYS A 167 11.46 -12.89 -4.48
C CYS A 167 12.88 -12.37 -4.19
N ARG A 168 13.21 -11.22 -4.78
CA ARG A 168 14.41 -10.45 -4.42
C ARG A 168 14.01 -9.40 -3.36
N TRP A 169 14.46 -9.62 -2.15
CA TRP A 169 14.23 -8.70 -1.03
C TRP A 169 15.36 -7.68 -0.93
N ILE A 170 15.09 -6.43 -1.25
CA ILE A 170 16.10 -5.38 -1.39
C ILE A 170 15.87 -4.28 -0.36
N VAL A 171 16.89 -4.00 0.44
CA VAL A 171 16.93 -2.82 1.33
C VAL A 171 17.69 -1.72 0.61
N ASP A 172 17.00 -0.72 0.08
CA ASP A 172 17.60 0.34 -0.71
C ASP A 172 16.65 1.54 -0.89
N ASP A 173 17.26 2.70 -1.18
CA ASP A 173 16.53 3.85 -1.70
C ASP A 173 15.97 3.55 -3.09
N CYS A 174 14.67 3.77 -3.30
CA CYS A 174 13.98 3.40 -4.53
C CYS A 174 14.50 4.15 -5.76
N LEU A 175 14.83 5.45 -5.67
CA LEU A 175 15.40 6.20 -6.79
C LEU A 175 16.78 5.68 -7.17
N LYS A 176 17.63 5.45 -6.17
CA LYS A 176 18.97 4.87 -6.38
C LYS A 176 18.88 3.49 -6.98
N PHE A 177 17.91 2.67 -6.52
CA PHE A 177 17.65 1.35 -7.05
C PHE A 177 17.24 1.41 -8.53
N VAL A 178 16.26 2.24 -8.90
CA VAL A 178 15.80 2.42 -10.29
C VAL A 178 16.97 2.80 -11.21
N LYS A 179 17.76 3.80 -10.83
CA LYS A 179 18.94 4.24 -11.60
C LYS A 179 19.96 3.11 -11.80
N ARG A 180 20.13 2.22 -10.81
CA ARG A 180 21.01 1.05 -10.95
C ARG A 180 20.43 -0.03 -11.87
N GLU A 181 19.14 -0.32 -11.78
CA GLU A 181 18.50 -1.32 -12.64
C GLU A 181 18.48 -0.85 -14.11
N ILE A 182 18.30 0.45 -14.37
CA ILE A 182 18.46 1.03 -15.72
C ILE A 182 19.88 0.76 -16.28
N ARG A 183 20.94 1.06 -15.51
CA ARG A 183 22.32 0.78 -15.93
C ARG A 183 22.62 -0.70 -16.17
N ARG A 184 21.90 -1.60 -15.49
CA ARG A 184 21.99 -3.04 -15.64
C ARG A 184 21.15 -3.60 -16.78
N GLY A 185 20.38 -2.76 -17.47
CA GLY A 185 19.45 -3.16 -18.51
C GLY A 185 18.33 -4.10 -18.03
N LYS A 186 17.97 -4.03 -16.72
CA LYS A 186 16.88 -4.85 -16.16
C LYS A 186 15.54 -4.33 -16.60
N LYS A 187 14.60 -5.26 -16.81
CA LYS A 187 13.23 -4.99 -17.24
C LYS A 187 12.24 -5.75 -16.37
N TYR A 188 11.05 -5.19 -16.23
CA TYR A 188 9.94 -5.73 -15.47
C TYR A 188 8.65 -5.65 -16.27
N ASP A 189 7.81 -6.67 -16.14
CA ASP A 189 6.52 -6.71 -16.81
C ASP A 189 5.47 -5.87 -16.08
N ALA A 190 5.59 -5.77 -14.78
CA ALA A 190 4.68 -4.98 -13.97
C ALA A 190 5.45 -4.17 -12.91
N ILE A 191 4.92 -2.98 -12.59
CA ILE A 191 5.52 -2.10 -11.59
C ILE A 191 4.43 -1.59 -10.65
N ILE A 192 4.70 -1.63 -9.35
CA ILE A 192 3.85 -1.05 -8.30
C ILE A 192 4.69 -0.02 -7.55
N MET A 193 4.15 1.17 -7.38
CA MET A 193 4.78 2.26 -6.65
C MET A 193 3.81 2.84 -5.62
N ASP A 194 4.26 2.92 -4.38
CA ASP A 194 3.52 3.53 -3.26
C ASP A 194 4.39 4.58 -2.53
N PRO A 195 4.83 5.63 -3.25
CA PRO A 195 5.76 6.59 -2.69
C PRO A 195 5.10 7.41 -1.56
N PRO A 196 5.81 7.62 -0.44
CA PRO A 196 5.30 8.46 0.65
C PRO A 196 5.17 9.92 0.19
N SER A 197 4.23 10.66 0.76
CA SER A 197 4.09 12.11 0.50
C SER A 197 5.35 12.87 0.90
N TYR A 198 5.98 12.45 2.01
CA TYR A 198 7.22 13.02 2.55
C TYR A 198 8.09 11.92 3.15
N GLY A 199 9.41 12.04 2.99
CA GLY A 199 10.37 11.12 3.59
C GLY A 199 11.73 11.78 3.80
N ARG A 200 12.56 11.14 4.62
CA ARG A 200 13.99 11.49 4.79
C ARG A 200 14.83 10.25 4.56
N GLY A 201 15.80 10.37 3.66
CA GLY A 201 16.79 9.33 3.43
C GLY A 201 17.84 9.26 4.56
N PRO A 202 18.60 8.16 4.62
CA PRO A 202 19.65 7.97 5.64
C PRO A 202 20.76 9.04 5.60
N GLY A 203 20.99 9.65 4.44
CA GLY A 203 21.97 10.74 4.24
C GLY A 203 21.40 12.14 4.47
N GLY A 204 20.14 12.26 4.97
CA GLY A 204 19.46 13.54 5.17
C GLY A 204 18.74 14.07 3.93
N GLU A 205 18.71 13.32 2.83
CA GLU A 205 17.98 13.68 1.61
C GLU A 205 16.49 13.81 1.95
N VAL A 206 15.85 14.84 1.40
CA VAL A 206 14.43 15.08 1.59
C VAL A 206 13.68 14.62 0.35
N TRP A 207 12.76 13.67 0.54
CA TRP A 207 11.78 13.27 -0.45
C TRP A 207 10.50 14.07 -0.27
N LYS A 208 10.02 14.69 -1.34
CA LYS A 208 8.70 15.29 -1.44
C LYS A 208 8.05 14.80 -2.74
N LEU A 209 6.91 14.13 -2.61
CA LEU A 209 6.25 13.48 -3.75
C LEU A 209 6.01 14.46 -4.90
N GLU A 210 5.43 15.62 -4.63
CA GLU A 210 5.07 16.62 -5.64
C GLU A 210 6.27 17.14 -6.44
N GLN A 211 7.46 17.09 -5.86
CA GLN A 211 8.69 17.58 -6.51
C GLN A 211 9.43 16.49 -7.29
N GLN A 212 9.26 15.23 -6.91
CA GLN A 212 10.13 14.14 -7.39
C GLN A 212 9.38 13.05 -8.17
N ILE A 213 8.04 13.04 -8.13
CA ILE A 213 7.26 11.99 -8.79
C ILE A 213 7.46 11.97 -10.31
N GLY A 214 7.67 13.12 -10.95
CA GLY A 214 7.93 13.19 -12.38
C GLY A 214 9.22 12.49 -12.80
N GLU A 215 10.32 12.76 -12.08
CA GLU A 215 11.60 12.07 -12.31
C GLU A 215 11.49 10.58 -12.03
N LEU A 216 10.91 10.22 -10.88
CA LEU A 216 10.72 8.81 -10.51
C LEU A 216 9.92 8.05 -11.57
N LEU A 217 8.78 8.57 -12.00
CA LEU A 217 7.93 7.92 -12.99
C LEU A 217 8.63 7.80 -14.35
N THR A 218 9.35 8.85 -14.78
CA THR A 218 10.11 8.86 -16.05
C THR A 218 11.22 7.80 -16.03
N ASP A 219 11.96 7.70 -14.95
CA ASP A 219 13.02 6.69 -14.82
C ASP A 219 12.45 5.28 -14.68
N THR A 220 11.36 5.13 -13.93
CA THR A 220 10.70 3.84 -13.74
C THR A 220 10.11 3.31 -15.05
N ALA A 221 9.55 4.18 -15.91
CA ALA A 221 9.05 3.80 -17.22
C ALA A 221 10.12 3.12 -18.10
N LYS A 222 11.39 3.49 -17.95
CA LYS A 222 12.52 2.86 -18.66
C LYS A 222 12.76 1.41 -18.23
N LEU A 223 12.21 0.98 -17.10
CA LEU A 223 12.31 -0.39 -16.61
C LEU A 223 11.20 -1.30 -17.11
N LEU A 224 10.20 -0.80 -17.81
CA LEU A 224 9.17 -1.63 -18.41
C LEU A 224 9.77 -2.54 -19.50
N SER A 225 9.29 -3.79 -19.55
CA SER A 225 9.64 -4.76 -20.59
C SER A 225 9.01 -4.40 -21.93
N ASP A 226 9.37 -5.14 -23.00
CA ASP A 226 8.77 -4.93 -24.32
C ASP A 226 7.30 -5.34 -24.40
N LYS A 227 6.83 -6.15 -23.43
CA LYS A 227 5.43 -6.54 -23.28
C LYS A 227 4.96 -6.26 -21.86
N PRO A 228 4.87 -4.98 -21.48
CA PRO A 228 4.54 -4.62 -20.11
C PRO A 228 3.06 -4.92 -19.81
N LEU A 229 2.78 -5.36 -18.59
CA LEU A 229 1.45 -5.77 -18.18
C LEU A 229 0.69 -4.62 -17.49
N PHE A 230 1.29 -4.03 -16.44
CA PHE A 230 0.68 -2.90 -15.74
C PHE A 230 1.70 -2.04 -14.99
N LEU A 231 1.27 -0.81 -14.66
CA LEU A 231 1.90 0.04 -13.68
C LEU A 231 0.84 0.63 -12.76
N PHE A 232 1.02 0.46 -11.44
CA PHE A 232 0.20 1.09 -10.40
C PHE A 232 1.01 2.18 -9.70
N LEU A 233 0.44 3.38 -9.62
CA LEU A 233 0.98 4.50 -8.88
C LEU A 233 -0.02 4.94 -7.82
N ASN A 234 0.31 4.71 -6.55
CA ASN A 234 -0.49 5.14 -5.41
C ASN A 234 -0.12 6.55 -4.95
N SER A 235 -1.08 7.27 -4.40
CA SER A 235 -0.87 8.56 -3.78
C SER A 235 -1.84 8.79 -2.63
N TYR A 236 -1.30 9.25 -1.51
CA TYR A 236 -2.02 9.59 -0.28
C TYR A 236 -1.90 11.08 0.07
N THR A 237 -1.43 11.90 -0.87
CA THR A 237 -1.31 13.35 -0.67
C THR A 237 -2.49 14.11 -1.22
N GLY A 238 -2.92 15.16 -0.53
CA GLY A 238 -3.88 16.13 -1.04
C GLY A 238 -3.26 17.15 -2.02
N GLY A 239 -1.93 17.18 -2.15
CA GLY A 239 -1.23 18.13 -3.03
C GLY A 239 -1.25 17.75 -4.52
N LEU A 240 -1.61 16.50 -4.84
CA LEU A 240 -1.72 16.00 -6.22
C LEU A 240 -3.12 15.48 -6.49
N SER A 241 -3.85 16.14 -7.38
CA SER A 241 -5.15 15.64 -7.77
C SER A 241 -5.02 14.34 -8.58
N PRO A 242 -6.02 13.42 -8.48
CA PRO A 242 -6.05 12.20 -9.29
C PRO A 242 -5.90 12.46 -10.80
N THR A 243 -6.48 13.55 -11.29
CA THR A 243 -6.39 13.95 -12.72
C THR A 243 -4.97 14.28 -13.13
N ILE A 244 -4.20 14.97 -12.27
CA ILE A 244 -2.79 15.30 -12.58
C ILE A 244 -1.96 14.01 -12.70
N LEU A 245 -2.12 13.07 -11.77
CA LEU A 245 -1.42 11.78 -11.84
C LEU A 245 -1.81 10.98 -13.09
N ASN A 246 -3.09 11.01 -13.48
CA ASN A 246 -3.55 10.41 -14.73
C ASN A 246 -2.85 11.01 -15.96
N TYR A 247 -2.75 12.33 -16.04
CA TYR A 247 -2.08 13.00 -17.15
C TYR A 247 -0.58 12.70 -17.19
N MET A 248 0.09 12.68 -16.03
CA MET A 248 1.50 12.32 -15.95
C MET A 248 1.76 10.92 -16.48
N VAL A 249 0.97 9.95 -16.02
CA VAL A 249 1.08 8.55 -16.46
C VAL A 249 0.80 8.43 -17.95
N LYS A 250 -0.25 9.05 -18.47
CA LYS A 250 -0.57 9.07 -19.92
C LYS A 250 0.52 9.68 -20.77
N THR A 251 1.22 10.69 -20.26
CA THR A 251 2.27 11.39 -21.01
C THR A 251 3.58 10.61 -21.02
N ILE A 252 3.89 9.90 -19.93
CA ILE A 252 5.20 9.28 -19.73
C ILE A 252 5.23 7.82 -20.19
N LEU A 253 4.12 7.07 -19.98
CA LEU A 253 4.10 5.65 -20.28
C LEU A 253 3.77 5.36 -21.76
N PRO A 254 4.22 4.19 -22.27
CA PRO A 254 3.94 3.80 -23.65
C PRO A 254 2.43 3.78 -23.93
N SER A 255 2.03 4.33 -25.06
CA SER A 255 0.65 4.30 -25.54
C SER A 255 0.51 3.33 -26.70
N SER A 256 -0.47 2.42 -26.63
CA SER A 256 -0.87 1.52 -27.70
C SER A 256 -2.40 1.54 -27.85
N LYS A 257 -2.92 0.90 -28.90
CA LYS A 257 -4.39 0.78 -29.08
C LYS A 257 -5.08 0.04 -27.93
N ASN A 258 -4.35 -0.86 -27.26
CA ASN A 258 -4.89 -1.70 -26.21
C ASN A 258 -4.50 -1.23 -24.80
N SER A 259 -3.65 -0.21 -24.69
CA SER A 259 -3.28 0.35 -23.39
C SER A 259 -4.39 1.24 -22.83
N SER A 260 -4.57 1.22 -21.52
CA SER A 260 -5.53 2.07 -20.82
C SER A 260 -4.91 2.73 -19.60
N VAL A 261 -5.41 3.92 -19.26
CA VAL A 261 -5.03 4.65 -18.03
C VAL A 261 -6.28 5.18 -17.37
N TYR A 262 -6.44 4.88 -16.11
CA TYR A 262 -7.48 5.48 -15.27
C TYR A 262 -6.94 5.75 -13.87
N THR A 263 -7.56 6.68 -13.17
CA THR A 263 -7.24 6.99 -11.78
C THR A 263 -8.52 6.99 -10.96
N GLU A 264 -8.49 6.27 -9.85
CA GLU A 264 -9.63 6.15 -8.95
C GLU A 264 -9.20 6.31 -7.50
N GLU A 265 -10.08 6.87 -6.70
CA GLU A 265 -9.95 6.80 -5.25
C GLU A 265 -10.10 5.36 -4.78
N ILE A 266 -9.31 5.01 -3.76
CA ILE A 266 -9.45 3.77 -2.99
C ILE A 266 -9.90 4.10 -1.58
N GLY A 267 -10.73 3.25 -1.01
CA GLY A 267 -11.33 3.53 0.29
C GLY A 267 -11.70 2.30 1.08
N LEU A 268 -12.27 2.57 2.26
CA LEU A 268 -12.74 1.56 3.20
C LEU A 268 -14.20 1.82 3.52
N LYS A 269 -15.05 0.80 3.37
CA LYS A 269 -16.46 0.88 3.75
C LYS A 269 -16.57 0.98 5.27
N VAL A 270 -17.31 1.98 5.74
CA VAL A 270 -17.64 2.14 7.16
C VAL A 270 -18.89 1.31 7.45
N THR A 271 -18.75 0.27 8.29
CA THR A 271 -19.87 -0.68 8.49
C THR A 271 -21.03 -0.10 9.31
N ASN A 272 -20.75 0.85 10.18
CA ASN A 272 -21.76 1.53 11.01
C ASN A 272 -22.44 2.71 10.29
N LYS A 273 -22.02 3.04 9.07
CA LYS A 273 -22.53 4.17 8.28
C LYS A 273 -22.58 3.79 6.80
N ASP A 274 -23.47 4.39 6.06
CA ASP A 274 -23.54 4.21 4.60
C ASP A 274 -22.58 5.16 3.89
N ILE A 275 -21.28 5.07 4.24
CA ILE A 275 -20.20 5.85 3.62
C ILE A 275 -18.98 4.99 3.36
N ILE A 276 -18.17 5.41 2.38
CA ILE A 276 -16.84 4.88 2.13
C ILE A 276 -15.84 5.97 2.52
N LEU A 277 -14.95 5.67 3.46
CA LEU A 277 -13.86 6.57 3.82
C LEU A 277 -12.80 6.55 2.71
N PRO A 278 -12.55 7.66 1.99
CA PRO A 278 -11.47 7.72 1.02
C PRO A 278 -10.13 7.66 1.75
N CYS A 279 -9.21 6.83 1.27
CA CYS A 279 -7.89 6.66 1.89
C CYS A 279 -6.77 7.26 1.04
N GLY A 280 -6.91 7.19 -0.27
CA GLY A 280 -5.96 7.68 -1.25
C GLY A 280 -6.49 7.43 -2.65
N ASN A 281 -5.61 7.50 -3.64
CA ASN A 281 -5.95 7.15 -5.02
C ASN A 281 -4.88 6.27 -5.66
N THR A 282 -5.27 5.51 -6.66
CA THR A 282 -4.38 4.72 -7.50
C THR A 282 -4.58 5.10 -8.96
N THR A 283 -3.50 5.49 -9.62
CA THR A 283 -3.44 5.55 -11.08
C THR A 283 -2.99 4.20 -11.60
N VAL A 284 -3.83 3.60 -12.43
CA VAL A 284 -3.60 2.31 -13.07
C VAL A 284 -3.31 2.55 -14.54
N TRP A 285 -2.17 2.06 -15.01
CA TRP A 285 -1.87 1.90 -16.42
C TRP A 285 -1.84 0.40 -16.73
N ILE A 286 -2.52 -0.02 -17.76
CA ILE A 286 -2.50 -1.39 -18.29
C ILE A 286 -1.84 -1.34 -19.65
N GLY A 287 -0.83 -2.18 -19.84
CA GLY A 287 -0.14 -2.38 -21.11
C GLY A 287 -1.05 -3.06 -22.13
N GLY A 288 -0.71 -2.94 -23.41
CA GLY A 288 -1.46 -3.52 -24.52
C GLY A 288 -0.62 -4.51 -25.32
#